data_95b75085d916168070ef81ec412893d5
#
_entry.id   95b75085d916168070ef81ec412893d5
#
_cell.length_a   1.000
_cell.length_b   1.000
_cell.length_c   1.000
_cell.angle_alpha   90.00
_cell.angle_beta   90.00
_cell.angle_gamma   90.00
#
_symmetry.space_group_name_H-M   'P 1'
#
loop_
_entity.id
_entity.type
_entity.pdbx_description
1 polymer ?
#
loop_
_entity_poly.entity_id
_entity_poly.type
_entity_poly.pdbx_seq_one_letter_code
_entity_poly.pdbx_strand_id
1 'polypeptide(L)'
;MAYTLEIGNKAPDFNLLGTDNLFHDLASYSEYKLLIISFTCNHCPYVIGSDETTRKTVEKYNRESIKLVCINSNSKNTYEEDSFENMQTRMQEHQFPWDYLHDESQETATNYGALKTPHFFVFDSER
;
A
#
# COMPACT_ATOMS: atom_id res chain seq x y z
N MET A 1 10.68 -12.72 17.96
CA MET A 1 10.04 -11.42 18.27
C MET A 1 9.71 -10.71 16.97
N ALA A 2 8.49 -10.25 16.83
CA ALA A 2 8.09 -9.54 15.61
C ALA A 2 8.64 -8.10 15.62
N TYR A 3 9.26 -7.72 14.53
CA TYR A 3 9.72 -6.35 14.32
C TYR A 3 8.62 -5.55 13.61
N THR A 4 8.41 -4.34 14.03
CA THR A 4 7.62 -3.37 13.27
C THR A 4 8.29 -2.00 13.33
N LEU A 5 8.10 -1.22 12.27
CA LEU A 5 8.69 0.11 12.17
C LEU A 5 8.12 1.01 13.25
N GLU A 6 8.99 1.70 13.97
CA GLU A 6 8.58 2.57 15.07
C GLU A 6 8.43 4.02 14.62
N ILE A 7 7.63 4.78 15.38
CA ILE A 7 7.46 6.21 15.15
C ILE A 7 8.83 6.90 15.26
N GLY A 8 9.13 7.74 14.28
CA GLY A 8 10.41 8.43 14.17
C GLY A 8 11.41 7.74 13.25
N ASN A 9 11.15 6.50 12.86
CA ASN A 9 12.02 5.81 11.91
C ASN A 9 11.77 6.29 10.49
N LYS A 10 12.81 6.24 9.67
CA LYS A 10 12.69 6.57 8.25
C LYS A 10 12.01 5.43 7.49
N ALA A 11 11.29 5.77 6.43
CA ALA A 11 10.65 4.76 5.59
C ALA A 11 11.72 3.95 4.85
N PRO A 12 11.72 2.61 4.98
CA PRO A 12 12.54 1.77 4.11
C PRO A 12 12.16 1.95 2.65
N ASP A 13 13.15 2.04 1.77
CA ASP A 13 12.89 2.19 0.35
C ASP A 13 12.34 0.89 -0.25
N PHE A 14 11.69 1.03 -1.39
CA PHE A 14 11.17 -0.09 -2.14
C PHE A 14 11.17 0.25 -3.63
N ASN A 15 11.03 -0.77 -4.47
CA ASN A 15 10.85 -0.60 -5.91
C ASN A 15 9.91 -1.71 -6.36
N LEU A 16 8.63 -1.39 -6.52
CA LEU A 16 7.57 -2.37 -6.71
C LEU A 16 6.76 -2.07 -7.96
N LEU A 17 6.32 -3.13 -8.63
CA LEU A 17 5.47 -3.02 -9.81
C LEU A 17 4.04 -2.69 -9.39
N GLY A 18 3.50 -1.59 -9.92
CA GLY A 18 2.12 -1.20 -9.70
C GLY A 18 1.16 -1.84 -10.69
N THR A 19 -0.13 -1.80 -10.36
CA THR A 19 -1.18 -2.30 -11.26
C THR A 19 -1.28 -1.49 -12.56
N ASP A 20 -0.64 -0.32 -12.60
CA ASP A 20 -0.48 0.50 -13.81
C ASP A 20 0.66 0.02 -14.71
N ASN A 21 1.33 -1.08 -14.37
CA ASN A 21 2.47 -1.65 -15.07
C ASN A 21 3.74 -0.78 -15.02
N LEU A 22 3.81 0.15 -14.06
CA LEU A 22 4.98 0.99 -13.82
C LEU A 22 5.59 0.63 -12.46
N PHE A 23 6.91 0.77 -12.36
CA PHE A 23 7.60 0.61 -11.08
C PHE A 23 7.56 1.90 -10.29
N HIS A 24 7.32 1.78 -8.98
CA HIS A 24 7.24 2.91 -8.06
C HIS A 24 8.19 2.68 -6.89
N ASP A 25 8.87 3.75 -6.46
CA ASP A 25 9.73 3.75 -5.28
C ASP A 25 9.40 4.97 -4.41
N LEU A 26 10.13 5.16 -3.31
CA LEU A 26 9.87 6.32 -2.44
C LEU A 26 10.07 7.65 -3.17
N ALA A 27 11.07 7.72 -4.06
CA ALA A 27 11.34 8.93 -4.82
C ALA A 27 10.18 9.32 -5.73
N SER A 28 9.38 8.34 -6.19
CA SER A 28 8.19 8.57 -6.99
C SER A 28 7.17 9.45 -6.28
N TYR A 29 7.22 9.48 -4.94
CA TYR A 29 6.24 10.20 -4.11
C TYR A 29 6.85 11.37 -3.35
N SER A 30 8.03 11.83 -3.75
CA SER A 30 8.77 12.88 -3.04
C SER A 30 8.05 14.24 -3.01
N GLU A 31 7.14 14.47 -3.95
CA GLU A 31 6.37 15.71 -4.03
C GLU A 31 5.28 15.83 -2.96
N TYR A 32 4.90 14.73 -2.33
CA TYR A 32 3.82 14.73 -1.34
C TYR A 32 4.37 15.01 0.07
N LYS A 33 3.65 15.86 0.80
CA LYS A 33 4.03 16.20 2.18
C LYS A 33 3.79 15.06 3.14
N LEU A 34 2.71 14.31 2.93
CA LEU A 34 2.41 13.10 3.70
C LEU A 34 2.28 11.93 2.76
N LEU A 35 2.93 10.83 3.12
CA LEU A 35 2.82 9.57 2.42
C LEU A 35 2.26 8.53 3.37
N ILE A 36 1.13 7.94 3.01
CA ILE A 36 0.51 6.87 3.77
C ILE A 36 0.71 5.58 3.00
N ILE A 37 1.36 4.61 3.62
CA ILE A 37 1.58 3.29 3.04
C ILE A 37 0.69 2.31 3.79
N SER A 38 -0.17 1.61 3.05
CA SER A 38 -1.06 0.60 3.61
C SER A 38 -0.73 -0.76 3.04
N PHE A 39 -0.36 -1.70 3.91
CA PHE A 39 -0.22 -3.10 3.51
C PHE A 39 -1.61 -3.72 3.54
N THR A 40 -2.04 -4.25 2.40
CA THR A 40 -3.41 -4.67 2.16
C THR A 40 -3.46 -5.96 1.34
N CYS A 41 -4.65 -6.42 1.00
CA CYS A 41 -4.85 -7.62 0.18
C CYS A 41 -6.14 -7.51 -0.61
N ASN A 42 -6.35 -8.44 -1.54
CA ASN A 42 -7.56 -8.45 -2.37
C ASN A 42 -8.76 -9.10 -1.69
N HIS A 43 -8.52 -10.00 -0.76
CA HIS A 43 -9.58 -10.87 -0.22
C HIS A 43 -9.87 -10.66 1.27
N CYS A 44 -9.06 -9.90 1.97
CA CYS A 44 -9.18 -9.75 3.42
C CYS A 44 -10.48 -9.02 3.79
N PRO A 45 -11.36 -9.60 4.61
CA PRO A 45 -12.64 -8.96 4.96
C PRO A 45 -12.47 -7.59 5.64
N TYR A 46 -11.44 -7.42 6.45
CA TYR A 46 -11.18 -6.14 7.11
C TYR A 46 -10.79 -5.05 6.11
N VAL A 47 -10.04 -5.41 5.06
CA VAL A 47 -9.69 -4.49 3.98
C VAL A 47 -10.94 -4.12 3.19
N ILE A 48 -11.69 -5.13 2.73
CA ILE A 48 -12.91 -4.92 1.94
C ILE A 48 -13.91 -4.07 2.72
N GLY A 49 -14.08 -4.35 4.01
CA GLY A 49 -15.00 -3.61 4.86
C GLY A 49 -14.61 -2.14 5.08
N SER A 50 -13.32 -1.80 4.91
CA SER A 50 -12.83 -0.43 5.10
C SER A 50 -12.65 0.35 3.81
N ASP A 51 -12.80 -0.28 2.63
CA ASP A 51 -12.52 0.34 1.34
C ASP A 51 -13.26 1.66 1.12
N GLU A 52 -14.56 1.70 1.38
CA GLU A 52 -15.35 2.91 1.17
C GLU A 52 -14.96 4.04 2.12
N THR A 53 -14.67 3.72 3.37
CA THR A 53 -14.20 4.71 4.34
C THR A 53 -12.84 5.25 3.91
N THR A 54 -11.95 4.38 3.45
CA THR A 54 -10.63 4.78 2.95
C THR A 54 -10.77 5.67 1.72
N ARG A 55 -11.64 5.29 0.78
CA ARG A 55 -11.90 6.09 -0.42
C ARG A 55 -12.38 7.50 -0.06
N LYS A 56 -13.34 7.60 0.84
CA LYS A 56 -13.89 8.89 1.26
C LYS A 56 -12.82 9.75 1.93
N THR A 57 -11.98 9.14 2.74
CA THR A 57 -10.90 9.84 3.41
C THR A 57 -9.88 10.38 2.42
N VAL A 58 -9.45 9.56 1.46
CA VAL A 58 -8.50 9.97 0.43
C VAL A 58 -9.07 11.11 -0.42
N GLU A 59 -10.32 10.99 -0.85
CA GLU A 59 -10.96 12.02 -1.67
C GLU A 59 -11.12 13.34 -0.91
N LYS A 60 -11.38 13.28 0.40
CA LYS A 60 -11.50 14.47 1.25
C LYS A 60 -10.19 15.25 1.32
N TYR A 61 -9.05 14.55 1.37
CA TYR A 61 -7.74 15.16 1.57
C TYR A 61 -6.86 15.21 0.32
N ASN A 62 -7.41 14.93 -0.86
CA ASN A 62 -6.61 14.85 -2.07
C ASN A 62 -5.94 16.16 -2.49
N ARG A 63 -6.40 17.31 -1.99
CA ARG A 63 -5.84 18.63 -2.28
C ARG A 63 -4.74 19.05 -1.32
N GLU A 64 -4.44 18.23 -0.31
CA GLU A 64 -3.53 18.60 0.78
C GLU A 64 -2.14 17.96 0.64
N SER A 65 -1.75 17.58 -0.57
CA SER A 65 -0.46 16.93 -0.82
C SER A 65 -0.27 15.64 -0.02
N ILE A 66 -1.35 14.89 0.13
CA ILE A 66 -1.35 13.60 0.82
C ILE A 66 -1.53 12.50 -0.22
N LYS A 67 -0.68 11.47 -0.15
CA LYS A 67 -0.77 10.33 -1.07
C LYS A 67 -0.92 9.05 -0.28
N LEU A 68 -1.89 8.22 -0.69
CA LEU A 68 -2.03 6.85 -0.20
C LEU A 68 -1.48 5.89 -1.23
N VAL A 69 -0.63 4.99 -0.78
CA VAL A 69 -0.08 3.88 -1.60
C VAL A 69 -0.41 2.59 -0.90
N CYS A 70 -1.04 1.66 -1.61
CA CYS A 70 -1.37 0.35 -1.08
C CYS A 70 -0.40 -0.69 -1.62
N ILE A 71 0.05 -1.59 -0.75
CA ILE A 71 1.01 -2.65 -1.10
C ILE A 71 0.41 -4.00 -0.72
N ASN A 72 0.41 -4.94 -1.66
CA ASN A 72 -0.01 -6.31 -1.42
C ASN A 72 1.22 -7.21 -1.39
N SER A 73 1.48 -7.80 -0.23
CA SER A 73 2.61 -8.71 0.00
C SER A 73 2.18 -10.17 0.13
N ASN A 74 0.91 -10.48 -0.10
CA ASN A 74 0.44 -11.85 -0.06
C ASN A 74 0.88 -12.60 -1.32
N SER A 75 1.25 -13.84 -1.16
CA SER A 75 1.68 -14.69 -2.28
C SER A 75 0.48 -15.35 -2.95
N LYS A 76 0.46 -15.37 -4.29
CA LYS A 76 -0.53 -16.11 -5.04
C LYS A 76 -0.46 -17.62 -4.77
N ASN A 77 0.70 -18.09 -4.30
CA ASN A 77 0.89 -19.50 -3.95
C ASN A 77 0.15 -19.88 -2.66
N THR A 78 -0.09 -18.89 -1.80
CA THR A 78 -0.85 -19.06 -0.56
C THR A 78 -2.31 -18.66 -0.76
N TYR A 79 -2.54 -17.56 -1.47
CA TYR A 79 -3.88 -17.02 -1.74
C TYR A 79 -3.97 -16.62 -3.21
N GLU A 80 -4.63 -17.45 -4.02
CA GLU A 80 -4.82 -17.18 -5.44
C GLU A 80 -5.51 -15.83 -5.68
N GLU A 81 -6.39 -15.43 -4.77
CA GLU A 81 -7.11 -14.16 -4.84
C GLU A 81 -6.17 -12.95 -4.83
N ASP A 82 -4.93 -13.13 -4.35
CA ASP A 82 -3.94 -12.06 -4.26
C ASP A 82 -2.92 -12.07 -5.40
N SER A 83 -3.25 -12.70 -6.53
CA SER A 83 -2.43 -12.62 -7.72
C SER A 83 -2.38 -11.18 -8.24
N PHE A 84 -1.31 -10.87 -9.02
CA PHE A 84 -1.17 -9.54 -9.62
C PHE A 84 -2.35 -9.23 -10.56
N GLU A 85 -2.81 -10.23 -11.32
CA GLU A 85 -3.95 -10.07 -12.20
C GLU A 85 -5.21 -9.69 -11.43
N ASN A 86 -5.42 -10.29 -10.27
CA ASN A 86 -6.57 -9.95 -9.43
C ASN A 86 -6.43 -8.57 -8.79
N MET A 87 -5.20 -8.13 -8.50
CA MET A 87 -4.96 -6.75 -8.07
C MET A 87 -5.38 -5.77 -9.17
N GLN A 88 -5.01 -6.05 -10.42
CA GLN A 88 -5.38 -5.22 -11.56
C GLN A 88 -6.89 -5.18 -11.77
N THR A 89 -7.55 -6.36 -11.67
CA THR A 89 -9.00 -6.47 -11.78
C THR A 89 -9.70 -5.64 -10.71
N ARG A 90 -9.24 -5.73 -9.47
CA ARG A 90 -9.81 -5.00 -8.35
C ARG A 90 -9.70 -3.48 -8.55
N MET A 91 -8.56 -2.99 -9.00
CA MET A 91 -8.38 -1.57 -9.29
C MET A 91 -9.28 -1.11 -10.45
N GLN A 92 -9.43 -1.95 -11.47
CA GLN A 92 -10.28 -1.67 -12.62
C GLN A 92 -11.77 -1.60 -12.23
N GLU A 93 -12.23 -2.55 -11.43
CA GLU A 93 -13.62 -2.63 -11.00
C GLU A 93 -14.02 -1.50 -10.06
N HIS A 94 -13.14 -1.16 -9.11
CA HIS A 94 -13.44 -0.19 -8.06
C HIS A 94 -12.91 1.21 -8.34
N GLN A 95 -11.95 1.34 -9.23
CA GLN A 95 -11.30 2.63 -9.58
C GLN A 95 -10.88 3.39 -8.33
N PHE A 96 -10.17 2.72 -7.43
CA PHE A 96 -9.69 3.33 -6.20
C PHE A 96 -8.70 4.48 -6.51
N PRO A 97 -8.75 5.59 -5.73
CA PRO A 97 -7.91 6.76 -5.98
C PRO A 97 -6.52 6.64 -5.36
N TRP A 98 -5.92 5.48 -5.38
CA TRP A 98 -4.56 5.24 -4.88
C TRP A 98 -3.81 4.28 -5.77
N ASP A 99 -2.47 4.26 -5.62
CA ASP A 99 -1.64 3.28 -6.30
C ASP A 99 -1.68 1.96 -5.55
N TYR A 100 -1.62 0.86 -6.29
CA TYR A 100 -1.62 -0.49 -5.72
C TYR A 100 -0.41 -1.24 -6.25
N LEU A 101 0.52 -1.56 -5.35
CA LEU A 101 1.82 -2.13 -5.69
C LEU A 101 1.93 -3.56 -5.22
N HIS A 102 2.70 -4.37 -5.96
CA HIS A 102 2.87 -5.79 -5.67
C HIS A 102 4.25 -6.08 -5.06
N ASP A 103 4.27 -6.53 -3.83
CA ASP A 103 5.47 -6.95 -3.10
C ASP A 103 5.56 -8.48 -3.15
N GLU A 104 5.92 -9.01 -4.32
CA GLU A 104 5.91 -10.44 -4.58
C GLU A 104 6.85 -11.22 -3.65
N SER A 105 8.03 -10.65 -3.36
CA SER A 105 9.03 -11.29 -2.50
C SER A 105 8.73 -11.16 -1.02
N GLN A 106 7.78 -10.30 -0.65
CA GLN A 106 7.44 -9.97 0.73
C GLN A 106 8.58 -9.25 1.47
N GLU A 107 9.58 -8.79 0.74
CA GLU A 107 10.72 -8.09 1.32
C GLU A 107 10.32 -6.73 1.89
N THR A 108 9.47 -5.98 1.19
CA THR A 108 8.99 -4.68 1.66
C THR A 108 8.18 -4.82 2.95
N ALA A 109 7.27 -5.79 3.00
CA ALA A 109 6.52 -6.06 4.22
C ALA A 109 7.44 -6.39 5.39
N THR A 110 8.48 -7.17 5.14
CA THR A 110 9.46 -7.52 6.16
C THR A 110 10.23 -6.30 6.64
N ASN A 111 10.66 -5.43 5.71
CA ASN A 111 11.43 -4.23 6.05
C ASN A 111 10.61 -3.23 6.86
N TYR A 112 9.32 -3.14 6.62
CA TYR A 112 8.41 -2.28 7.39
C TYR A 112 7.93 -2.94 8.66
N GLY A 113 8.04 -4.26 8.77
CA GLY A 113 7.48 -5.00 9.88
C GLY A 113 5.96 -5.00 9.87
N ALA A 114 5.36 -5.15 8.68
CA ALA A 114 3.91 -5.21 8.54
C ALA A 114 3.40 -6.53 9.13
N LEU A 115 2.54 -6.43 10.15
CA LEU A 115 2.10 -7.58 10.95
C LEU A 115 0.70 -8.06 10.60
N LYS A 116 -0.09 -7.25 9.90
CA LYS A 116 -1.49 -7.55 9.60
C LYS A 116 -1.94 -6.75 8.38
N THR A 117 -3.14 -7.03 7.88
CA THR A 117 -3.78 -6.22 6.84
C THR A 117 -5.17 -5.80 7.31
N PRO A 118 -5.55 -4.53 7.14
CA PRO A 118 -4.68 -3.44 6.70
C PRO A 118 -3.70 -3.00 7.81
N HIS A 119 -2.51 -2.58 7.41
CA HIS A 119 -1.53 -2.03 8.35
C HIS A 119 -1.00 -0.72 7.75
N PHE A 120 -1.25 0.40 8.42
CA PHE A 120 -0.95 1.74 7.91
C PHE A 120 0.32 2.31 8.53
N PHE A 121 1.15 2.92 7.69
CA PHE A 121 2.35 3.66 8.10
C PHE A 121 2.26 5.06 7.49
N VAL A 122 2.42 6.09 8.31
CA VAL A 122 2.30 7.49 7.88
C VAL A 122 3.66 8.17 7.99
N PHE A 123 4.10 8.79 6.92
CA PHE A 123 5.40 9.46 6.85
C PHE A 123 5.25 10.91 6.42
N ASP A 124 6.07 11.79 7.00
CA ASP A 124 6.14 13.19 6.58
C ASP A 124 7.06 13.34 5.36
N SER A 125 7.38 14.58 5.00
CA SER A 125 8.20 14.87 3.82
C SER A 125 9.67 14.44 3.97
N GLU A 126 10.11 14.18 5.17
CA GLU A 126 11.51 13.78 5.42
C GLU A 126 11.69 12.26 5.43
N ARG A 127 10.61 11.53 5.39
CA ARG A 127 10.53 10.05 5.36
C ARG A 127 11.76 9.36 5.93
#